data_9203461183472e2a45bc9f2eb243a431
#
_entry.id   9203461183472e2a45bc9f2eb243a431
#
_cell.length_a   1.000
_cell.length_b   1.000
_cell.length_c   1.000
_cell.angle_alpha   90.00
_cell.angle_beta   90.00
_cell.angle_gamma   90.00
#
_symmetry.space_group_name_H-M   'P 1'
#
loop_
_entity.id
_entity.type
_entity.pdbx_description
1 polymer ?
#
loop_
_entity_poly.entity_id
_entity_poly.type
_entity_poly.pdbx_seq_one_letter_code
_entity_poly.pdbx_strand_id
1 'polypeptide(L)'
;MLRTIQYSFPSKADGLEISCLAVVPELERNEKYRGIIQIVHGMSEYKERYIPFMEYMAERKYISVIHDHRGHGKSVRSKEDLGYMYGGGADAMLQDIHTVNCLIKDHFPGIPLILFGHSMGSLAVRAYAAHHDSCMDMLIVCGSPSYNVFRPVGVALAKAGKTVFGPKHSAGLIEMMSFGSYAMHFKKEKNRFSWICSDPQVVQDYLDSEYCGFTFTDDAYLALFDLMKRAYDVKHWKCTKPEMPVLFISGAEDPCMGNVRQFAKSVRAMRCAGYRDVRGKLYPGMRHEILNEKDREKVYHDIFTYICKKGL
;
A
#
# COMPACT_ATOMS: atom_id res chain seq x y z
N MET A 1 7.72 7.88 -25.78
CA MET A 1 7.60 6.43 -25.44
C MET A 1 7.70 6.24 -23.93
N LEU A 2 7.22 5.08 -23.39
CA LEU A 2 7.38 4.71 -21.99
C LEU A 2 8.44 3.62 -21.87
N ARG A 3 9.28 3.70 -20.83
CA ARG A 3 10.29 2.68 -20.54
C ARG A 3 9.91 1.98 -19.23
N THR A 4 9.66 0.69 -19.30
CA THR A 4 9.45 -0.16 -18.12
C THR A 4 10.77 -0.82 -17.73
N ILE A 5 11.24 -0.57 -16.51
CA ILE A 5 12.54 -1.00 -16.01
C ILE A 5 12.30 -1.91 -14.80
N GLN A 6 12.82 -3.13 -14.84
CA GLN A 6 12.84 -4.05 -13.70
C GLN A 6 14.25 -4.06 -13.11
N TYR A 7 14.34 -4.01 -11.80
CA TYR A 7 15.58 -4.09 -11.05
C TYR A 7 15.35 -4.68 -9.66
N SER A 8 16.40 -5.01 -8.95
CA SER A 8 16.31 -5.43 -7.55
C SER A 8 17.44 -4.82 -6.73
N PHE A 9 17.30 -4.87 -5.42
CA PHE A 9 18.34 -4.52 -4.48
C PHE A 9 18.28 -5.44 -3.25
N PRO A 10 19.42 -5.74 -2.61
CA PRO A 10 19.42 -6.48 -1.34
C PRO A 10 18.89 -5.61 -0.21
N SER A 11 17.90 -6.11 0.53
CA SER A 11 17.39 -5.43 1.73
C SER A 11 18.51 -5.23 2.76
N LYS A 12 18.61 -4.03 3.31
CA LYS A 12 19.57 -3.71 4.36
C LYS A 12 19.31 -4.46 5.67
N ALA A 13 18.09 -4.98 5.84
CA ALA A 13 17.70 -5.71 7.05
C ALA A 13 18.30 -7.15 7.09
N ASP A 14 18.34 -7.84 5.96
CA ASP A 14 18.64 -9.29 5.93
C ASP A 14 19.18 -9.81 4.58
N GLY A 15 19.48 -8.92 3.64
CA GLY A 15 19.99 -9.26 2.31
C GLY A 15 18.96 -9.92 1.38
N LEU A 16 17.67 -9.92 1.74
CA LEU A 16 16.61 -10.40 0.84
C LEU A 16 16.57 -9.54 -0.42
N GLU A 17 16.57 -10.17 -1.59
CA GLU A 17 16.41 -9.47 -2.86
C GLU A 17 15.01 -8.88 -2.98
N ILE A 18 14.92 -7.54 -3.01
CA ILE A 18 13.67 -6.79 -3.17
C ILE A 18 13.51 -6.42 -4.64
N SER A 19 12.49 -7.00 -5.26
CA SER A 19 12.18 -6.81 -6.68
C SER A 19 11.41 -5.51 -6.90
N CYS A 20 11.86 -4.71 -7.86
CA CYS A 20 11.31 -3.40 -8.18
C CYS A 20 10.90 -3.29 -9.66
N LEU A 21 9.97 -2.39 -9.91
CA LEU A 21 9.51 -1.98 -11.23
C LEU A 21 9.43 -0.45 -11.27
N ALA A 22 9.95 0.15 -12.35
CA ALA A 22 9.76 1.56 -12.62
C ALA A 22 9.17 1.75 -14.02
N VAL A 23 8.28 2.73 -14.17
CA VAL A 23 7.79 3.23 -15.46
C VAL A 23 8.25 4.67 -15.57
N VAL A 24 9.09 4.92 -16.57
CA VAL A 24 9.74 6.21 -16.78
C VAL A 24 9.36 6.74 -18.17
N PRO A 25 8.75 7.94 -18.26
CA PRO A 25 8.46 8.55 -19.55
C PRO A 25 9.73 9.01 -20.24
N GLU A 26 9.84 8.80 -21.54
CA GLU A 26 10.83 9.46 -22.36
C GLU A 26 10.37 10.89 -22.60
N LEU A 27 11.24 11.84 -22.27
CA LEU A 27 10.97 13.27 -22.42
C LEU A 27 11.61 13.81 -23.69
N GLU A 28 10.95 14.79 -24.32
CA GLU A 28 11.54 15.59 -25.37
C GLU A 28 12.60 16.56 -24.82
N ARG A 29 13.44 17.14 -25.71
CA ARG A 29 14.64 17.91 -25.33
C ARG A 29 14.41 19.04 -24.32
N ASN A 30 13.20 19.62 -24.25
CA ASN A 30 12.87 20.76 -23.37
C ASN A 30 11.86 20.39 -22.28
N GLU A 31 11.52 19.13 -22.14
CA GLU A 31 10.56 18.66 -21.13
C GLU A 31 11.25 18.30 -19.81
N LYS A 32 10.48 18.35 -18.74
CA LYS A 32 10.93 17.97 -17.39
C LYS A 32 9.95 16.98 -16.78
N TYR A 33 10.45 16.08 -15.96
CA TYR A 33 9.60 15.29 -15.09
C TYR A 33 8.85 16.19 -14.13
N ARG A 34 7.57 15.91 -13.91
CA ARG A 34 6.72 16.65 -12.99
C ARG A 34 6.87 16.18 -11.56
N GLY A 35 7.01 14.89 -11.35
CA GLY A 35 7.13 14.28 -10.04
C GLY A 35 7.48 12.80 -10.12
N ILE A 36 7.74 12.22 -8.96
CA ILE A 36 7.96 10.81 -8.74
C ILE A 36 6.79 10.28 -7.92
N ILE A 37 6.21 9.14 -8.31
CA ILE A 37 5.21 8.41 -7.53
C ILE A 37 5.83 7.10 -7.07
N GLN A 38 6.15 7.02 -5.78
CA GLN A 38 6.55 5.78 -5.15
C GLN A 38 5.30 5.07 -4.62
N ILE A 39 5.02 3.87 -5.13
CA ILE A 39 3.85 3.07 -4.80
C ILE A 39 4.24 1.97 -3.82
N VAL A 40 3.39 1.73 -2.82
CA VAL A 40 3.52 0.73 -1.77
C VAL A 40 2.23 -0.09 -1.78
N HIS A 41 2.29 -1.33 -2.29
CA HIS A 41 1.13 -2.17 -2.54
C HIS A 41 0.53 -2.81 -1.27
N GLY A 42 -0.58 -3.50 -1.41
CA GLY A 42 -1.33 -4.12 -0.32
C GLY A 42 -0.86 -5.53 0.06
N MET A 43 -1.66 -6.18 0.92
CA MET A 43 -1.46 -7.56 1.35
C MET A 43 -1.82 -8.53 0.22
N SER A 44 -1.04 -9.60 0.06
CA SER A 44 -1.31 -10.73 -0.85
C SER A 44 -1.60 -10.31 -2.30
N GLU A 45 -0.83 -9.34 -2.77
CA GLU A 45 -0.79 -8.87 -4.16
C GLU A 45 0.67 -8.57 -4.57
N TYR A 46 0.90 -8.06 -5.78
CA TYR A 46 2.23 -7.81 -6.34
C TYR A 46 2.27 -6.58 -7.26
N LYS A 47 3.48 -6.09 -7.53
CA LYS A 47 3.75 -4.80 -8.16
C LYS A 47 3.19 -4.62 -9.56
N GLU A 48 3.16 -5.69 -10.39
CA GLU A 48 2.74 -5.58 -11.79
C GLU A 48 1.25 -5.20 -11.93
N ARG A 49 0.45 -5.38 -10.89
CA ARG A 49 -0.97 -4.98 -10.87
C ARG A 49 -1.17 -3.46 -10.94
N TYR A 50 -0.12 -2.68 -10.70
CA TYR A 50 -0.14 -1.22 -10.72
C TYR A 50 0.33 -0.63 -12.05
N ILE A 51 0.78 -1.45 -13.01
CA ILE A 51 1.29 -0.98 -14.32
C ILE A 51 0.29 -0.04 -15.01
N PRO A 52 -1.03 -0.32 -15.10
CA PRO A 52 -1.95 0.59 -15.77
C PRO A 52 -2.01 2.00 -15.15
N PHE A 53 -1.95 2.09 -13.83
CA PHE A 53 -1.87 3.39 -13.13
C PHE A 53 -0.52 4.08 -13.35
N MET A 54 0.58 3.32 -13.33
CA MET A 54 1.93 3.84 -13.55
C MET A 54 2.08 4.40 -14.96
N GLU A 55 1.57 3.71 -15.98
CA GLU A 55 1.55 4.15 -17.38
C GLU A 55 0.72 5.41 -17.55
N TYR A 56 -0.49 5.46 -16.98
CA TYR A 56 -1.35 6.64 -16.98
C TYR A 56 -0.63 7.88 -16.43
N MET A 57 0.13 7.72 -15.34
CA MET A 57 0.89 8.82 -14.75
C MET A 57 2.14 9.15 -15.56
N ALA A 58 2.79 8.16 -16.19
CA ALA A 58 3.96 8.38 -17.03
C ALA A 58 3.62 9.14 -18.32
N GLU A 59 2.46 8.89 -18.94
CA GLU A 59 1.96 9.72 -20.05
C GLU A 59 1.80 11.20 -19.66
N ARG A 60 1.72 11.48 -18.36
CA ARG A 60 1.62 12.82 -17.78
C ARG A 60 2.93 13.31 -17.17
N LYS A 61 4.06 12.69 -17.56
CA LYS A 61 5.43 13.04 -17.20
C LYS A 61 5.80 12.78 -15.73
N TYR A 62 5.08 11.87 -15.04
CA TYR A 62 5.50 11.38 -13.73
C TYR A 62 6.31 10.09 -13.89
N ILE A 63 7.39 9.97 -13.13
CA ILE A 63 8.09 8.72 -12.93
C ILE A 63 7.31 7.92 -11.89
N SER A 64 7.07 6.64 -12.14
CA SER A 64 6.45 5.77 -11.14
C SER A 64 7.38 4.63 -10.76
N VAL A 65 7.49 4.32 -9.48
CA VAL A 65 8.28 3.21 -8.95
C VAL A 65 7.48 2.43 -7.92
N ILE A 66 7.61 1.12 -7.96
CA ILE A 66 6.99 0.19 -7.01
C ILE A 66 7.94 -0.97 -6.74
N HIS A 67 7.88 -1.56 -5.54
CA HIS A 67 8.58 -2.79 -5.22
C HIS A 67 7.61 -3.84 -4.69
N ASP A 68 7.90 -5.12 -4.89
CA ASP A 68 7.24 -6.17 -4.14
C ASP A 68 7.72 -6.12 -2.69
N HIS A 69 6.80 -6.09 -1.74
CA HIS A 69 7.17 -6.26 -0.33
C HIS A 69 7.84 -7.61 -0.10
N ARG A 70 8.66 -7.70 0.93
CA ARG A 70 9.17 -9.00 1.42
C ARG A 70 8.02 -9.99 1.61
N GLY A 71 8.21 -11.23 1.17
CA GLY A 71 7.15 -12.24 1.21
C GLY A 71 6.05 -12.05 0.16
N HIS A 72 6.26 -11.20 -0.85
CA HIS A 72 5.31 -10.94 -1.93
C HIS A 72 5.99 -10.98 -3.29
N GLY A 73 5.21 -11.29 -4.33
CA GLY A 73 5.66 -11.27 -5.71
C GLY A 73 7.01 -11.97 -5.90
N LYS A 74 8.00 -11.25 -6.42
CA LYS A 74 9.36 -11.75 -6.64
C LYS A 74 10.32 -11.44 -5.49
N SER A 75 9.88 -10.81 -4.40
CA SER A 75 10.67 -10.54 -3.19
C SER A 75 10.57 -11.68 -2.19
N VAL A 76 10.84 -12.89 -2.66
CA VAL A 76 10.86 -14.14 -1.91
C VAL A 76 12.09 -14.96 -2.27
N ARG A 77 12.59 -15.80 -1.35
CA ARG A 77 13.67 -16.76 -1.63
C ARG A 77 13.15 -17.99 -2.38
N SER A 78 11.90 -18.34 -2.14
CA SER A 78 11.19 -19.40 -2.85
C SER A 78 9.70 -19.09 -2.89
N LYS A 79 8.93 -19.75 -3.77
CA LYS A 79 7.49 -19.54 -3.90
C LYS A 79 6.72 -19.91 -2.62
N GLU A 80 7.22 -20.87 -1.87
CA GLU A 80 6.65 -21.33 -0.59
C GLU A 80 6.77 -20.27 0.51
N ASP A 81 7.59 -19.24 0.29
CA ASP A 81 7.76 -18.13 1.23
C ASP A 81 6.75 -16.99 1.00
N LEU A 82 5.81 -17.11 0.05
CA LEU A 82 4.74 -16.14 -0.09
C LEU A 82 3.95 -16.02 1.22
N GLY A 83 3.80 -14.79 1.71
CA GLY A 83 3.18 -14.48 2.99
C GLY A 83 4.11 -14.58 4.21
N TYR A 84 5.41 -14.82 4.05
CA TYR A 84 6.40 -14.85 5.12
C TYR A 84 7.34 -13.62 5.05
N MET A 85 7.43 -12.85 6.11
CA MET A 85 8.21 -11.59 6.13
C MET A 85 9.63 -11.74 6.71
N TYR A 86 10.16 -12.95 6.77
CA TYR A 86 11.55 -13.27 7.16
C TYR A 86 11.98 -12.75 8.54
N GLY A 87 11.03 -12.62 9.46
CA GLY A 87 11.30 -12.17 10.83
C GLY A 87 11.62 -10.69 10.99
N GLY A 88 11.81 -9.95 9.90
CA GLY A 88 12.15 -8.53 9.92
C GLY A 88 11.00 -7.59 10.31
N GLY A 89 9.77 -8.09 10.25
CA GLY A 89 8.58 -7.39 10.68
C GLY A 89 8.33 -6.06 9.95
N ALA A 90 7.65 -5.15 10.65
CA ALA A 90 7.35 -3.83 10.12
C ALA A 90 8.62 -2.98 9.88
N ASP A 91 9.66 -3.13 10.73
CA ASP A 91 10.88 -2.33 10.59
C ASP A 91 11.60 -2.60 9.27
N ALA A 92 11.74 -3.87 8.89
CA ALA A 92 12.37 -4.24 7.62
C ALA A 92 11.54 -3.75 6.42
N MET A 93 10.19 -3.84 6.48
CA MET A 93 9.34 -3.27 5.44
C MET A 93 9.53 -1.76 5.29
N LEU A 94 9.57 -1.01 6.39
CA LEU A 94 9.77 0.43 6.37
C LEU A 94 11.16 0.81 5.86
N GLN A 95 12.17 -0.01 6.18
CA GLN A 95 13.53 0.17 5.67
C GLN A 95 13.62 -0.10 4.15
N ASP A 96 12.91 -1.12 3.65
CA ASP A 96 12.83 -1.41 2.21
C ASP A 96 12.15 -0.24 1.46
N ILE A 97 11.04 0.31 1.99
CA ILE A 97 10.38 1.52 1.47
C ILE A 97 11.35 2.70 1.44
N HIS A 98 12.12 2.89 2.51
CA HIS A 98 13.11 3.97 2.59
C HIS A 98 14.25 3.79 1.58
N THR A 99 14.70 2.56 1.37
CA THR A 99 15.74 2.27 0.37
C THR A 99 15.27 2.63 -1.04
N VAL A 100 14.04 2.24 -1.42
CA VAL A 100 13.45 2.64 -2.72
C VAL A 100 13.34 4.16 -2.82
N ASN A 101 12.90 4.84 -1.75
CA ASN A 101 12.82 6.30 -1.71
C ASN A 101 14.17 6.97 -1.97
N CYS A 102 15.22 6.51 -1.31
CA CYS A 102 16.58 7.04 -1.53
C CYS A 102 17.06 6.76 -2.95
N LEU A 103 16.95 5.52 -3.43
CA LEU A 103 17.43 5.14 -4.76
C LEU A 103 16.79 5.98 -5.86
N ILE A 104 15.47 6.20 -5.81
CA ILE A 104 14.79 6.96 -6.86
C ILE A 104 15.12 8.46 -6.78
N LYS A 105 15.30 9.01 -5.59
CA LYS A 105 15.70 10.42 -5.41
C LYS A 105 17.15 10.67 -5.83
N ASP A 106 18.03 9.70 -5.64
CA ASP A 106 19.42 9.77 -6.08
C ASP A 106 19.52 9.76 -7.61
N HIS A 107 18.65 8.98 -8.29
CA HIS A 107 18.57 8.95 -9.76
C HIS A 107 17.90 10.20 -10.36
N PHE A 108 16.97 10.81 -9.65
CA PHE A 108 16.19 11.97 -10.10
C PHE A 108 16.19 13.08 -9.04
N PRO A 109 17.36 13.72 -8.83
CA PRO A 109 17.50 14.73 -7.77
C PRO A 109 16.65 15.97 -8.07
N GLY A 110 16.04 16.51 -6.98
CA GLY A 110 15.23 17.73 -7.06
C GLY A 110 13.82 17.55 -7.62
N ILE A 111 13.45 16.33 -8.02
CA ILE A 111 12.07 16.03 -8.46
C ILE A 111 11.20 15.74 -7.23
N PRO A 112 10.00 16.37 -7.08
CA PRO A 112 9.12 16.14 -5.94
C PRO A 112 8.62 14.69 -5.90
N LEU A 113 8.51 14.12 -4.70
CA LEU A 113 8.11 12.73 -4.48
C LEU A 113 6.76 12.64 -3.79
N ILE A 114 5.84 11.90 -4.44
CA ILE A 114 4.53 11.51 -3.92
C ILE A 114 4.64 10.07 -3.43
N LEU A 115 4.38 9.83 -2.14
CA LEU A 115 4.33 8.49 -1.60
C LEU A 115 2.88 8.01 -1.59
N PHE A 116 2.62 6.93 -2.32
CA PHE A 116 1.29 6.32 -2.46
C PHE A 116 1.26 4.96 -1.76
N GLY A 117 0.29 4.71 -0.89
CA GLY A 117 0.11 3.40 -0.27
C GLY A 117 -1.31 2.88 -0.40
N HIS A 118 -1.46 1.59 -0.76
CA HIS A 118 -2.73 0.91 -0.85
C HIS A 118 -2.88 -0.14 0.25
N SER A 119 -4.04 -0.22 0.90
CA SER A 119 -4.39 -1.27 1.87
C SER A 119 -3.32 -1.41 2.99
N MET A 120 -2.67 -2.56 3.14
CA MET A 120 -1.50 -2.73 4.02
C MET A 120 -0.42 -1.68 3.73
N GLY A 121 -0.14 -1.40 2.46
CA GLY A 121 0.79 -0.36 2.05
C GLY A 121 0.37 1.03 2.56
N SER A 122 -0.94 1.30 2.69
CA SER A 122 -1.44 2.56 3.26
C SER A 122 -1.12 2.70 4.76
N LEU A 123 -1.07 1.59 5.49
CA LEU A 123 -0.59 1.57 6.87
C LEU A 123 0.92 1.78 6.92
N ALA A 124 1.66 1.12 6.00
CA ALA A 124 3.11 1.23 5.92
C ALA A 124 3.57 2.66 5.59
N VAL A 125 2.96 3.34 4.60
CA VAL A 125 3.34 4.72 4.24
C VAL A 125 2.98 5.73 5.35
N ARG A 126 1.92 5.48 6.10
CA ARG A 126 1.59 6.29 7.29
C ARG A 126 2.61 6.05 8.41
N ALA A 127 2.94 4.79 8.71
CA ALA A 127 3.98 4.44 9.68
C ALA A 127 5.34 5.02 9.28
N TYR A 128 5.67 5.02 7.99
CA TYR A 128 6.87 5.63 7.43
C TYR A 128 6.87 7.15 7.61
N ALA A 129 5.77 7.83 7.27
CA ALA A 129 5.62 9.27 7.41
C ALA A 129 5.82 9.76 8.86
N ALA A 130 5.54 8.93 9.86
CA ALA A 130 5.71 9.26 11.27
C ALA A 130 7.14 9.73 11.64
N HIS A 131 8.15 9.31 10.86
CA HIS A 131 9.56 9.61 11.11
C HIS A 131 10.33 10.10 9.87
N HIS A 132 9.72 10.02 8.67
CA HIS A 132 10.37 10.27 7.38
C HIS A 132 9.54 11.19 6.47
N ASP A 133 8.70 12.06 7.01
CA ASP A 133 7.86 12.97 6.21
C ASP A 133 8.70 13.98 5.40
N SER A 134 9.93 14.27 5.82
CA SER A 134 10.88 15.07 5.05
C SER A 134 11.32 14.44 3.72
N CYS A 135 11.12 13.11 3.57
CA CYS A 135 11.51 12.36 2.37
C CYS A 135 10.46 12.39 1.26
N MET A 136 9.31 13.03 1.47
CA MET A 136 8.21 13.12 0.50
C MET A 136 7.60 14.53 0.47
N ASP A 137 6.87 14.83 -0.60
CA ASP A 137 6.20 16.12 -0.79
C ASP A 137 4.67 16.00 -0.79
N MET A 138 4.14 14.79 -0.90
CA MET A 138 2.73 14.45 -0.75
C MET A 138 2.57 13.01 -0.29
N LEU A 139 1.52 12.74 0.47
CA LEU A 139 1.11 11.39 0.90
C LEU A 139 -0.29 11.06 0.36
N ILE A 140 -0.42 9.92 -0.34
CA ILE A 140 -1.71 9.38 -0.78
C ILE A 140 -1.97 8.05 -0.07
N VAL A 141 -3.11 7.97 0.60
CA VAL A 141 -3.54 6.85 1.45
C VAL A 141 -4.79 6.24 0.83
N CYS A 142 -4.63 5.12 0.12
CA CYS A 142 -5.67 4.45 -0.64
C CYS A 142 -6.18 3.20 0.07
N GLY A 143 -7.50 3.00 0.17
CA GLY A 143 -8.11 1.80 0.73
C GLY A 143 -7.65 1.46 2.16
N SER A 144 -7.44 2.49 3.00
CA SER A 144 -6.79 2.31 4.30
C SER A 144 -7.68 1.56 5.28
N PRO A 145 -7.20 0.41 5.84
CA PRO A 145 -7.91 -0.30 6.89
C PRO A 145 -8.13 0.58 8.12
N SER A 146 -9.35 0.52 8.66
CA SER A 146 -9.67 1.16 9.93
C SER A 146 -8.98 0.47 11.10
N TYR A 147 -8.73 1.20 12.20
CA TYR A 147 -8.15 0.60 13.40
C TYR A 147 -9.02 -0.52 13.94
N ASN A 148 -8.44 -1.71 14.07
CA ASN A 148 -9.10 -2.87 14.61
C ASN A 148 -8.87 -2.96 16.14
N VAL A 149 -9.93 -2.80 16.92
CA VAL A 149 -9.88 -2.88 18.40
C VAL A 149 -9.51 -4.28 18.90
N PHE A 150 -9.75 -5.33 18.11
CA PHE A 150 -9.37 -6.70 18.41
C PHE A 150 -7.92 -7.03 18.04
N ARG A 151 -7.15 -6.07 17.52
CA ARG A 151 -5.73 -6.22 17.21
C ARG A 151 -4.91 -6.92 18.32
N PRO A 152 -5.09 -6.60 19.63
CA PRO A 152 -4.34 -7.29 20.69
C PRO A 152 -4.57 -8.80 20.73
N VAL A 153 -5.79 -9.26 20.45
CA VAL A 153 -6.15 -10.68 20.37
C VAL A 153 -5.43 -11.32 19.18
N GLY A 154 -5.47 -10.67 17.99
CA GLY A 154 -4.74 -11.14 16.81
C GLY A 154 -3.24 -11.26 17.07
N VAL A 155 -2.64 -10.27 17.75
CA VAL A 155 -1.21 -10.31 18.13
C VAL A 155 -0.92 -11.48 19.07
N ALA A 156 -1.78 -11.75 20.05
CA ALA A 156 -1.59 -12.88 20.97
C ALA A 156 -1.66 -14.23 20.24
N LEU A 157 -2.64 -14.40 19.34
CA LEU A 157 -2.79 -15.60 18.52
C LEU A 157 -1.58 -15.80 17.60
N ALA A 158 -1.14 -14.75 16.87
CA ALA A 158 0.01 -14.84 15.98
C ALA A 158 1.31 -15.15 16.75
N LYS A 159 1.52 -14.58 17.94
CA LYS A 159 2.66 -14.91 18.80
C LYS A 159 2.61 -16.37 19.24
N ALA A 160 1.46 -16.87 19.68
CA ALA A 160 1.30 -18.25 20.09
C ALA A 160 1.55 -19.21 18.92
N GLY A 161 0.93 -18.96 17.75
CA GLY A 161 1.13 -19.75 16.54
C GLY A 161 2.60 -19.80 16.12
N LYS A 162 3.26 -18.64 16.03
CA LYS A 162 4.69 -18.53 15.70
C LYS A 162 5.58 -19.29 16.68
N THR A 163 5.24 -19.27 17.98
CA THR A 163 6.04 -19.95 19.00
C THR A 163 5.87 -21.48 18.95
N VAL A 164 4.63 -21.95 18.73
CA VAL A 164 4.30 -23.39 18.76
C VAL A 164 4.64 -24.06 17.43
N PHE A 165 4.31 -23.42 16.31
CA PHE A 165 4.39 -24.04 14.97
C PHE A 165 5.50 -23.45 14.09
N GLY A 166 6.21 -22.42 14.58
CA GLY A 166 7.28 -21.76 13.84
C GLY A 166 6.81 -20.55 13.03
N PRO A 167 7.78 -19.74 12.52
CA PRO A 167 7.50 -18.44 11.90
C PRO A 167 6.76 -18.52 10.55
N LYS A 168 6.83 -19.65 9.86
CA LYS A 168 6.15 -19.89 8.58
C LYS A 168 4.77 -20.54 8.74
N HIS A 169 4.28 -20.72 9.96
CA HIS A 169 2.94 -21.25 10.19
C HIS A 169 1.88 -20.35 9.55
N SER A 170 0.98 -20.93 8.78
CA SER A 170 -0.11 -20.23 8.10
C SER A 170 -1.17 -19.80 9.09
N ALA A 171 -1.44 -18.49 9.16
CA ALA A 171 -2.36 -17.89 10.11
C ALA A 171 -3.82 -17.88 9.63
N GLY A 172 -4.31 -18.98 9.08
CA GLY A 172 -5.66 -19.07 8.50
C GLY A 172 -6.80 -18.70 9.46
N LEU A 173 -6.66 -18.98 10.76
CA LEU A 173 -7.64 -18.54 11.79
C LEU A 173 -7.68 -17.01 11.88
N ILE A 174 -6.52 -16.35 11.90
CA ILE A 174 -6.44 -14.89 11.98
C ILE A 174 -6.99 -14.26 10.70
N GLU A 175 -6.70 -14.87 9.53
CA GLU A 175 -7.26 -14.45 8.24
C GLU A 175 -8.79 -14.50 8.26
N MET A 176 -9.36 -15.62 8.70
CA MET A 176 -10.81 -15.78 8.81
C MET A 176 -11.43 -14.74 9.75
N MET A 177 -10.81 -14.48 10.89
CA MET A 177 -11.27 -13.46 11.85
C MET A 177 -11.15 -12.04 11.30
N SER A 178 -10.15 -11.77 10.47
CA SER A 178 -9.87 -10.43 9.92
C SER A 178 -10.74 -10.12 8.70
N PHE A 179 -10.92 -11.08 7.80
CA PHE A 179 -11.52 -10.86 6.47
C PHE A 179 -12.80 -11.65 6.24
N GLY A 180 -13.15 -12.61 7.10
CA GLY A 180 -14.33 -13.46 6.92
C GLY A 180 -15.63 -12.66 6.82
N SER A 181 -15.76 -11.55 7.56
CA SER A 181 -16.91 -10.66 7.47
C SER A 181 -17.00 -9.89 6.15
N TYR A 182 -15.88 -9.65 5.46
CA TYR A 182 -15.86 -8.87 4.21
C TYR A 182 -16.56 -9.62 3.08
N ALA A 183 -16.29 -10.92 2.96
CA ALA A 183 -16.98 -11.78 2.00
C ALA A 183 -18.51 -11.83 2.24
N MET A 184 -18.94 -11.70 3.51
CA MET A 184 -20.37 -11.72 3.84
C MET A 184 -21.13 -10.49 3.35
N HIS A 185 -20.47 -9.35 3.15
CA HIS A 185 -21.10 -8.17 2.54
C HIS A 185 -21.51 -8.43 1.08
N PHE A 186 -20.77 -9.29 0.39
CA PHE A 186 -20.94 -9.60 -1.04
C PHE A 186 -21.32 -11.06 -1.29
N LYS A 187 -21.98 -11.71 -0.30
CA LYS A 187 -22.33 -13.15 -0.35
C LYS A 187 -23.13 -13.60 -1.58
N LYS A 188 -23.85 -12.69 -2.24
CA LYS A 188 -24.58 -12.97 -3.47
C LYS A 188 -23.67 -13.34 -4.65
N GLU A 189 -22.45 -12.88 -4.65
CA GLU A 189 -21.46 -13.10 -5.71
C GLU A 189 -20.71 -14.42 -5.55
N LYS A 190 -20.92 -15.15 -4.45
CA LYS A 190 -20.35 -16.49 -4.16
C LYS A 190 -18.82 -16.60 -4.26
N ASN A 191 -18.10 -15.47 -4.13
CA ASN A 191 -16.66 -15.43 -4.18
C ASN A 191 -16.11 -14.73 -2.93
N ARG A 192 -15.14 -15.36 -2.25
CA ARG A 192 -14.55 -14.83 -1.01
C ARG A 192 -13.79 -13.51 -1.21
N PHE A 193 -13.37 -13.20 -2.44
CA PHE A 193 -12.66 -11.98 -2.80
C PHE A 193 -13.51 -10.94 -3.52
N SER A 194 -14.83 -11.11 -3.62
CA SER A 194 -15.70 -10.10 -4.23
C SER A 194 -15.60 -8.72 -3.62
N TRP A 195 -15.13 -8.64 -2.37
CA TRP A 195 -14.94 -7.37 -1.67
C TRP A 195 -13.78 -6.51 -2.20
N ILE A 196 -12.85 -7.08 -2.98
CA ILE A 196 -11.68 -6.34 -3.49
C ILE A 196 -12.05 -5.42 -4.65
N CYS A 197 -12.92 -5.86 -5.56
CA CYS A 197 -13.30 -5.10 -6.75
C CYS A 197 -14.72 -5.45 -7.19
N SER A 198 -15.43 -4.49 -7.80
CA SER A 198 -16.75 -4.70 -8.38
C SER A 198 -16.69 -5.35 -9.77
N ASP A 199 -15.52 -5.36 -10.43
CA ASP A 199 -15.30 -6.03 -11.69
C ASP A 199 -15.01 -7.52 -11.46
N PRO A 200 -15.89 -8.45 -11.92
CA PRO A 200 -15.69 -9.88 -11.75
C PRO A 200 -14.42 -10.40 -12.44
N GLN A 201 -14.00 -9.76 -13.55
CA GLN A 201 -12.79 -10.18 -14.25
C GLN A 201 -11.54 -9.89 -13.41
N VAL A 202 -11.46 -8.72 -12.79
CA VAL A 202 -10.37 -8.37 -11.86
C VAL A 202 -10.31 -9.33 -10.67
N VAL A 203 -11.47 -9.73 -10.14
CA VAL A 203 -11.55 -10.73 -9.06
C VAL A 203 -11.08 -12.10 -9.55
N GLN A 204 -11.43 -12.48 -10.79
CA GLN A 204 -10.96 -13.74 -11.37
C GLN A 204 -9.45 -13.73 -11.63
N ASP A 205 -8.92 -12.65 -12.22
CA ASP A 205 -7.47 -12.47 -12.44
C ASP A 205 -6.68 -12.53 -11.11
N TYR A 206 -7.27 -12.02 -10.03
CA TYR A 206 -6.69 -12.12 -8.69
C TYR A 206 -6.65 -13.56 -8.19
N LEU A 207 -7.70 -14.34 -8.42
CA LEU A 207 -7.78 -15.76 -8.03
C LEU A 207 -6.83 -16.64 -8.83
N ASP A 208 -6.66 -16.35 -10.13
CA ASP A 208 -5.85 -17.12 -11.05
C ASP A 208 -4.36 -16.83 -10.89
N SER A 209 -4.01 -15.73 -10.22
CA SER A 209 -2.62 -15.35 -9.99
C SER A 209 -2.00 -16.11 -8.83
N GLU A 210 -0.87 -16.76 -9.08
CA GLU A 210 -0.07 -17.42 -8.04
C GLU A 210 0.53 -16.44 -7.01
N TYR A 211 0.58 -15.14 -7.34
CA TYR A 211 1.10 -14.07 -6.49
C TYR A 211 0.01 -13.30 -5.74
N CYS A 212 -1.25 -13.77 -5.79
CA CYS A 212 -2.37 -13.16 -5.09
C CYS A 212 -3.07 -14.14 -4.15
N GLY A 213 -3.81 -13.62 -3.18
CA GLY A 213 -4.74 -14.39 -2.36
C GLY A 213 -4.10 -15.45 -1.45
N PHE A 214 -2.79 -15.46 -1.29
CA PHE A 214 -2.10 -16.33 -0.34
C PHE A 214 -2.32 -15.87 1.10
N THR A 215 -2.40 -16.83 2.01
CA THR A 215 -2.57 -16.55 3.43
C THR A 215 -1.25 -16.12 4.07
N PHE A 216 -1.29 -15.06 4.86
CA PHE A 216 -0.14 -14.62 5.64
C PHE A 216 0.24 -15.64 6.72
N THR A 217 1.54 -15.72 6.98
CA THR A 217 2.05 -16.43 8.15
C THR A 217 1.80 -15.64 9.44
N ASP A 218 1.93 -16.29 10.59
CA ASP A 218 1.87 -15.61 11.89
C ASP A 218 2.89 -14.46 11.98
N ASP A 219 4.09 -14.64 11.40
CA ASP A 219 5.14 -13.62 11.32
C ASP A 219 4.66 -12.38 10.56
N ALA A 220 4.02 -12.57 9.42
CA ALA A 220 3.49 -11.48 8.58
C ALA A 220 2.31 -10.76 9.23
N TYR A 221 1.42 -11.48 9.93
CA TYR A 221 0.36 -10.83 10.70
C TYR A 221 0.90 -9.98 11.85
N LEU A 222 1.97 -10.40 12.51
CA LEU A 222 2.62 -9.56 13.52
C LEU A 222 3.14 -8.25 12.93
N ALA A 223 3.73 -8.31 11.72
CA ALA A 223 4.15 -7.11 11.00
C ALA A 223 2.96 -6.21 10.62
N LEU A 224 1.88 -6.78 10.07
CA LEU A 224 0.66 -6.05 9.72
C LEU A 224 0.03 -5.35 10.94
N PHE A 225 -0.07 -6.06 12.07
CA PHE A 225 -0.60 -5.49 13.30
C PHE A 225 0.30 -4.40 13.89
N ASP A 226 1.62 -4.50 13.72
CA ASP A 226 2.55 -3.45 14.15
C ASP A 226 2.44 -2.21 13.25
N LEU A 227 2.36 -2.38 11.92
CA LEU A 227 2.07 -1.28 10.99
C LEU A 227 0.77 -0.56 11.37
N MET A 228 -0.31 -1.32 11.65
CA MET A 228 -1.58 -0.74 12.09
C MET A 228 -1.42 0.05 13.39
N LYS A 229 -0.69 -0.47 14.38
CA LYS A 229 -0.41 0.27 15.61
C LYS A 229 0.29 1.58 15.30
N ARG A 230 1.41 1.54 14.57
CA ARG A 230 2.23 2.72 14.23
C ARG A 230 1.43 3.76 13.44
N ALA A 231 0.61 3.33 12.47
CA ALA A 231 -0.20 4.21 11.64
C ALA A 231 -1.30 4.97 12.43
N TYR A 232 -1.70 4.48 13.61
CA TYR A 232 -2.73 5.09 14.45
C TYR A 232 -2.23 5.67 15.77
N ASP A 233 -1.00 5.35 16.20
CA ASP A 233 -0.38 5.90 17.41
C ASP A 233 0.28 7.25 17.11
N VAL A 234 -0.55 8.21 16.70
CA VAL A 234 -0.11 9.54 16.21
C VAL A 234 0.53 10.42 17.29
N LYS A 235 0.47 10.03 18.57
CA LYS A 235 1.07 10.80 19.66
C LYS A 235 2.59 10.86 19.59
N HIS A 236 3.21 9.86 18.96
CA HIS A 236 4.66 9.72 18.83
C HIS A 236 5.20 10.17 17.47
N TRP A 237 4.34 10.74 16.62
CA TRP A 237 4.75 11.20 15.30
C TRP A 237 5.52 12.51 15.39
N LYS A 238 6.55 12.65 14.53
CA LYS A 238 7.32 13.88 14.37
C LYS A 238 6.92 14.52 13.04
N CYS A 239 5.85 15.30 13.04
CA CYS A 239 5.46 16.06 11.86
C CYS A 239 6.44 17.22 11.62
N THR A 240 7.27 17.11 10.59
CA THR A 240 8.24 18.13 10.19
C THR A 240 7.74 18.99 9.03
N LYS A 241 6.74 18.49 8.27
CA LYS A 241 6.11 19.18 7.13
C LYS A 241 4.59 19.35 7.36
N PRO A 242 4.14 20.25 8.25
CA PRO A 242 2.71 20.42 8.57
C PRO A 242 1.82 20.76 7.37
N GLU A 243 2.38 21.41 6.36
CA GLU A 243 1.66 21.83 5.14
C GLU A 243 1.70 20.77 4.03
N MET A 244 2.40 19.64 4.23
CA MET A 244 2.43 18.55 3.26
C MET A 244 1.02 18.05 2.98
N PRO A 245 0.58 18.00 1.70
CA PRO A 245 -0.74 17.52 1.35
C PRO A 245 -0.87 16.01 1.66
N VAL A 246 -1.98 15.63 2.28
CA VAL A 246 -2.34 14.24 2.54
C VAL A 246 -3.73 13.97 1.97
N LEU A 247 -3.83 13.01 1.05
CA LEU A 247 -5.07 12.61 0.41
C LEU A 247 -5.46 11.19 0.82
N PHE A 248 -6.62 11.03 1.44
CA PHE A 248 -7.25 9.72 1.66
C PHE A 248 -8.27 9.43 0.57
N ILE A 249 -8.19 8.27 -0.06
CA ILE A 249 -9.15 7.79 -1.06
C ILE A 249 -9.55 6.35 -0.76
N SER A 250 -10.83 6.02 -0.98
CA SER A 250 -11.35 4.65 -0.83
C SER A 250 -12.62 4.48 -1.63
N GLY A 251 -12.97 3.25 -1.97
CA GLY A 251 -14.31 2.92 -2.41
C GLY A 251 -15.33 3.12 -1.28
N ALA A 252 -16.53 3.59 -1.60
CA ALA A 252 -17.57 3.77 -0.60
C ALA A 252 -18.12 2.42 -0.08
N GLU A 253 -17.93 1.35 -0.85
CA GLU A 253 -18.31 -0.02 -0.52
C GLU A 253 -17.13 -0.87 -0.01
N ASP A 254 -15.98 -0.24 0.28
CA ASP A 254 -14.80 -0.93 0.81
C ASP A 254 -15.00 -1.36 2.27
N PRO A 255 -15.09 -2.68 2.60
CA PRO A 255 -15.26 -3.13 3.96
C PRO A 255 -14.02 -2.91 4.85
N CYS A 256 -12.81 -2.74 4.25
CA CYS A 256 -11.59 -2.47 5.00
C CYS A 256 -11.64 -1.13 5.72
N MET A 257 -12.27 -0.12 5.14
CA MET A 257 -12.45 1.16 5.83
C MET A 257 -13.49 1.10 6.96
N GLY A 258 -14.24 -0.02 7.08
CA GLY A 258 -15.33 -0.24 8.00
C GLY A 258 -16.59 0.56 7.61
N ASN A 259 -16.59 1.84 7.85
CA ASN A 259 -17.67 2.76 7.44
C ASN A 259 -17.16 4.20 7.32
N VAL A 260 -18.02 5.11 6.83
CA VAL A 260 -17.68 6.53 6.62
C VAL A 260 -17.16 7.20 7.91
N ARG A 261 -17.69 6.85 9.10
CA ARG A 261 -17.22 7.42 10.37
C ARG A 261 -15.80 6.94 10.71
N GLN A 262 -15.49 5.68 10.42
CA GLN A 262 -14.14 5.12 10.65
C GLN A 262 -13.14 5.68 9.62
N PHE A 263 -13.54 5.82 8.36
CA PHE A 263 -12.75 6.54 7.36
C PHE A 263 -12.43 7.98 7.82
N ALA A 264 -13.43 8.73 8.29
CA ALA A 264 -13.22 10.07 8.82
C ALA A 264 -12.30 10.10 10.05
N LYS A 265 -12.32 9.06 10.92
CA LYS A 265 -11.36 8.91 12.02
C LYS A 265 -9.93 8.72 11.53
N SER A 266 -9.72 7.95 10.44
CA SER A 266 -8.40 7.76 9.84
C SER A 266 -7.86 9.07 9.27
N VAL A 267 -8.70 9.85 8.58
CA VAL A 267 -8.36 11.21 8.11
C VAL A 267 -8.02 12.13 9.29
N ARG A 268 -8.83 12.11 10.35
CA ARG A 268 -8.60 12.91 11.56
C ARG A 268 -7.30 12.55 12.27
N ALA A 269 -6.91 11.28 12.26
CA ALA A 269 -5.66 10.84 12.88
C ALA A 269 -4.45 11.59 12.30
N MET A 270 -4.41 11.80 10.96
CA MET A 270 -3.34 12.58 10.33
C MET A 270 -3.36 14.06 10.76
N ARG A 271 -4.54 14.65 10.92
CA ARG A 271 -4.64 16.00 11.46
C ARG A 271 -4.15 16.09 12.90
N CYS A 272 -4.46 15.09 13.72
CA CYS A 272 -3.95 14.99 15.09
C CYS A 272 -2.44 14.76 15.14
N ALA A 273 -1.84 14.17 14.10
CA ALA A 273 -0.39 14.04 13.94
C ALA A 273 0.31 15.37 13.59
N GLY A 274 -0.45 16.42 13.22
CA GLY A 274 0.08 17.77 12.93
C GLY A 274 -0.06 18.22 11.47
N TYR A 275 -0.54 17.35 10.55
CA TYR A 275 -0.74 17.75 9.14
C TYR A 275 -2.02 18.60 8.97
N ARG A 276 -1.91 19.75 8.29
CA ARG A 276 -2.99 20.74 8.14
C ARG A 276 -3.82 20.52 6.87
N ASP A 277 -3.18 20.12 5.78
CA ASP A 277 -3.86 19.88 4.50
C ASP A 277 -4.18 18.38 4.31
N VAL A 278 -5.17 17.90 5.04
CA VAL A 278 -5.64 16.52 4.96
C VAL A 278 -7.04 16.46 4.35
N ARG A 279 -7.19 15.75 3.23
CA ARG A 279 -8.44 15.59 2.51
C ARG A 279 -8.85 14.13 2.43
N GLY A 280 -10.15 13.89 2.30
CA GLY A 280 -10.70 12.55 2.10
C GLY A 280 -11.71 12.55 0.96
N LYS A 281 -11.69 11.52 0.11
CA LYS A 281 -12.65 11.30 -0.97
C LYS A 281 -13.08 9.83 -1.00
N LEU A 282 -14.38 9.60 -1.12
CA LEU A 282 -14.97 8.28 -1.32
C LEU A 282 -15.54 8.18 -2.74
N TYR A 283 -15.39 7.01 -3.36
CA TYR A 283 -15.90 6.71 -4.69
C TYR A 283 -17.12 5.81 -4.59
N PRO A 284 -18.33 6.34 -4.86
CA PRO A 284 -19.56 5.54 -4.84
C PRO A 284 -19.50 4.35 -5.80
N GLY A 285 -20.02 3.19 -5.39
CA GLY A 285 -20.06 1.97 -6.19
C GLY A 285 -18.73 1.24 -6.33
N MET A 286 -17.64 1.78 -5.79
CA MET A 286 -16.32 1.15 -5.82
C MET A 286 -16.02 0.45 -4.49
N ARG A 287 -15.26 -0.64 -4.58
CA ARG A 287 -14.81 -1.46 -3.46
C ARG A 287 -13.36 -1.13 -3.06
N HIS A 288 -12.61 -2.11 -2.61
CA HIS A 288 -11.28 -1.92 -2.02
C HIS A 288 -10.22 -1.44 -3.02
N GLU A 289 -10.13 -2.08 -4.18
CA GLU A 289 -9.11 -1.81 -5.18
C GLU A 289 -9.58 -0.77 -6.22
N ILE A 290 -9.76 0.47 -5.80
CA ILE A 290 -10.31 1.53 -6.67
C ILE A 290 -9.45 1.81 -7.91
N LEU A 291 -8.17 1.43 -7.92
CA LEU A 291 -7.30 1.54 -9.10
C LEU A 291 -7.54 0.42 -10.13
N ASN A 292 -8.33 -0.60 -9.78
CA ASN A 292 -8.64 -1.74 -10.64
C ASN A 292 -10.15 -1.80 -10.99
N GLU A 293 -10.96 -0.86 -10.49
CA GLU A 293 -12.39 -0.79 -10.77
C GLU A 293 -12.68 -0.49 -12.25
N LYS A 294 -13.91 -0.77 -12.68
CA LYS A 294 -14.36 -0.48 -14.07
C LYS A 294 -14.12 0.97 -14.45
N ASP A 295 -14.44 1.89 -13.53
CA ASP A 295 -14.27 3.33 -13.72
C ASP A 295 -12.95 3.86 -13.15
N ARG A 296 -11.88 3.04 -13.15
CA ARG A 296 -10.56 3.38 -12.59
C ARG A 296 -9.95 4.64 -13.18
N GLU A 297 -10.21 4.94 -14.45
CA GLU A 297 -9.67 6.14 -15.10
C GLU A 297 -10.15 7.43 -14.43
N LYS A 298 -11.37 7.44 -13.88
CA LYS A 298 -11.85 8.55 -13.06
C LYS A 298 -11.01 8.72 -11.81
N VAL A 299 -10.63 7.62 -11.16
CA VAL A 299 -9.77 7.66 -9.97
C VAL A 299 -8.38 8.17 -10.34
N TYR A 300 -7.80 7.68 -11.43
CA TYR A 300 -6.50 8.13 -11.96
C TYR A 300 -6.52 9.63 -12.26
N HIS A 301 -7.56 10.10 -12.95
CA HIS A 301 -7.74 11.51 -13.28
C HIS A 301 -7.89 12.40 -12.04
N ASP A 302 -8.64 11.94 -11.05
CA ASP A 302 -8.84 12.68 -9.80
C ASP A 302 -7.53 12.79 -9.00
N ILE A 303 -6.75 11.70 -8.94
CA ILE A 303 -5.42 11.69 -8.29
C ILE A 303 -4.50 12.69 -9.01
N PHE A 304 -4.38 12.58 -10.33
CA PHE A 304 -3.57 13.49 -11.15
C PHE A 304 -4.00 14.96 -10.95
N THR A 305 -5.30 15.24 -11.03
CA THR A 305 -5.83 16.58 -10.85
C THR A 305 -5.54 17.12 -9.45
N TYR A 306 -5.62 16.28 -8.42
CA TYR A 306 -5.28 16.67 -7.05
C TYR A 306 -3.80 17.02 -6.90
N ILE A 307 -2.91 16.19 -7.45
CA ILE A 307 -1.47 16.43 -7.46
C ILE A 307 -1.16 17.78 -8.12
N CYS A 308 -1.69 18.02 -9.33
CA CYS A 308 -1.52 19.27 -10.06
C CYS A 308 -2.00 20.50 -9.28
N LYS A 309 -3.16 20.40 -8.59
CA LYS A 309 -3.69 21.48 -7.74
C LYS A 309 -2.79 21.82 -6.55
N LYS A 310 -1.86 20.94 -6.19
CA LYS A 310 -0.87 21.17 -5.14
C LYS A 310 0.46 21.70 -5.67
N GLY A 311 0.56 21.93 -6.98
CA GLY A 311 1.78 22.44 -7.62
C GLY A 311 2.86 21.38 -7.82
N LEU A 312 2.47 20.10 -7.77
CA LEU A 312 3.35 18.96 -7.95
C LEU A 312 3.16 18.30 -9.30
#